data_5bc86e4297e9daa1524a8e48aa08a5c7
#
_entry.id   5bc86e4297e9daa1524a8e48aa08a5c7
#
_cell.length_a   1.000
_cell.length_b   1.000
_cell.length_c   1.000
_cell.angle_alpha   90.00
_cell.angle_beta   90.00
_cell.angle_gamma   90.00
#
_symmetry.space_group_name_H-M   'P 1'
#
loop_
_entity.id
_entity.type
_entity.pdbx_description
1 polymer ?
#
loop_
_entity_poly.entity_id
_entity_poly.type
_entity_poly.pdbx_seq_one_letter_code
_entity_poly.pdbx_strand_id
1 'polypeptide(L)'
;MSNFIHETAIIDKEVTIGNNTKVWAFSHISKGAKIGDNCVIGEGVHVGIGVIIGDNCKIQNHSLLYEGVTLEDNVFLGPNTITTNDIYPKAKGEWTRENFKTTLFKEGCAIGANSTILCGTTIGK
;
A
#
# COMPACT_ATOMS: atom_id res chain seq x y z
N MET A 1 -21.34 -3.49 8.13
CA MET A 1 -20.63 -2.36 8.74
C MET A 1 -20.19 -1.42 7.64
N SER A 2 -20.26 -0.15 7.90
CA SER A 2 -19.92 0.84 6.89
C SER A 2 -18.46 1.24 6.96
N ASN A 3 -17.96 1.63 5.81
CA ASN A 3 -16.62 2.18 5.71
C ASN A 3 -16.66 3.68 5.95
N PHE A 4 -15.52 4.22 6.33
CA PHE A 4 -15.33 5.66 6.34
C PHE A 4 -14.31 6.03 5.27
N ILE A 5 -14.72 6.88 4.35
CA ILE A 5 -13.81 7.39 3.31
C ILE A 5 -13.87 8.91 3.39
N HIS A 6 -12.73 9.52 3.78
CA HIS A 6 -12.68 10.98 3.91
C HIS A 6 -12.96 11.61 2.55
N GLU A 7 -13.66 12.76 2.56
CA GLU A 7 -14.08 13.40 1.33
C GLU A 7 -12.93 13.82 0.41
N THR A 8 -11.74 14.02 0.95
CA THR A 8 -10.56 14.38 0.14
C THR A 8 -9.82 13.18 -0.41
N ALA A 9 -10.17 11.97 0.01
CA ALA A 9 -9.52 10.77 -0.50
C ALA A 9 -9.98 10.50 -1.94
N ILE A 10 -9.05 10.01 -2.77
CA ILE A 10 -9.36 9.68 -4.15
C ILE A 10 -9.36 8.16 -4.28
N ILE A 11 -10.51 7.61 -4.66
CA ILE A 11 -10.68 6.18 -4.87
C ILE A 11 -10.91 5.96 -6.36
N ASP A 12 -9.93 5.37 -7.04
CA ASP A 12 -10.06 5.11 -8.47
C ASP A 12 -11.04 3.98 -8.74
N LYS A 13 -11.39 3.80 -9.99
CA LYS A 13 -12.31 2.73 -10.39
C LYS A 13 -11.70 1.35 -10.14
N GLU A 14 -12.58 0.36 -10.01
CA GLU A 14 -12.21 -1.03 -9.82
C GLU A 14 -11.46 -1.30 -8.51
N VAL A 15 -11.51 -0.38 -7.57
CA VAL A 15 -11.00 -0.58 -6.22
C VAL A 15 -12.03 -1.35 -5.40
N THR A 16 -11.56 -2.34 -4.65
CA THR A 16 -12.40 -3.10 -3.72
C THR A 16 -11.96 -2.78 -2.30
N ILE A 17 -12.90 -2.39 -1.47
CA ILE A 17 -12.65 -2.11 -0.05
C ILE A 17 -13.60 -2.95 0.76
N GLY A 18 -13.07 -3.73 1.70
CA GLY A 18 -13.87 -4.57 2.57
C GLY A 18 -14.68 -3.76 3.58
N ASN A 19 -15.20 -4.44 4.59
CA ASN A 19 -16.08 -3.80 5.57
C ASN A 19 -15.27 -3.14 6.69
N ASN A 20 -15.81 -2.05 7.22
CA ASN A 20 -15.29 -1.39 8.42
C ASN A 20 -13.85 -0.89 8.26
N THR A 21 -13.50 -0.50 7.04
CA THR A 21 -12.18 0.06 6.71
C THR A 21 -12.27 1.58 6.66
N LYS A 22 -11.23 2.26 7.15
CA LYS A 22 -11.18 3.72 7.19
C LYS A 22 -10.07 4.22 6.28
N VAL A 23 -10.41 5.18 5.41
CA VAL A 23 -9.45 5.84 4.52
C VAL A 23 -9.47 7.33 4.85
N TRP A 24 -8.33 7.84 5.29
CA TRP A 24 -8.24 9.22 5.77
C TRP A 24 -7.89 10.21 4.67
N ALA A 25 -7.74 11.46 5.06
CA ALA A 25 -7.62 12.60 4.15
C ALA A 25 -6.44 12.46 3.18
N PHE A 26 -6.65 12.91 1.94
CA PHE A 26 -5.63 13.03 0.91
C PHE A 26 -4.96 11.72 0.50
N SER A 27 -5.56 10.59 0.82
CA SER A 27 -5.06 9.31 0.36
C SER A 27 -5.54 9.03 -1.05
N HIS A 28 -4.74 8.29 -1.81
CA HIS A 28 -5.09 7.90 -3.17
C HIS A 28 -5.01 6.38 -3.29
N ILE A 29 -6.16 5.77 -3.55
CA ILE A 29 -6.23 4.32 -3.76
C ILE A 29 -6.39 4.11 -5.26
N SER A 30 -5.38 3.54 -5.88
CA SER A 30 -5.31 3.45 -7.33
C SER A 30 -6.10 2.28 -7.88
N LYS A 31 -6.32 2.32 -9.19
CA LYS A 31 -7.14 1.38 -9.94
C LYS A 31 -6.80 -0.07 -9.58
N GLY A 32 -7.82 -0.86 -9.34
CA GLY A 32 -7.68 -2.31 -9.13
C GLY A 32 -7.11 -2.73 -7.80
N ALA A 33 -6.77 -1.80 -6.91
CA ALA A 33 -6.29 -2.16 -5.58
C ALA A 33 -7.38 -2.85 -4.78
N LYS A 34 -6.97 -3.76 -3.89
CA LYS A 34 -7.89 -4.51 -3.04
C LYS A 34 -7.48 -4.32 -1.59
N ILE A 35 -8.40 -3.83 -0.79
CA ILE A 35 -8.18 -3.59 0.63
C ILE A 35 -9.21 -4.42 1.41
N GLY A 36 -8.73 -5.15 2.40
CA GLY A 36 -9.60 -6.05 3.17
C GLY A 36 -10.44 -5.34 4.22
N ASP A 37 -10.87 -6.12 5.22
CA ASP A 37 -11.74 -5.65 6.29
C ASP A 37 -10.93 -5.04 7.43
N ASN A 38 -11.55 -4.11 8.15
CA ASN A 38 -11.02 -3.55 9.40
C ASN A 38 -9.63 -2.91 9.24
N CYS A 39 -9.36 -2.35 8.08
CA CYS A 39 -8.08 -1.68 7.82
C CYS A 39 -8.17 -0.19 8.15
N VAL A 40 -7.02 0.40 8.42
CA VAL A 40 -6.89 1.86 8.56
C VAL A 40 -5.83 2.32 7.58
N ILE A 41 -6.24 3.16 6.66
CA ILE A 41 -5.36 3.82 5.70
C ILE A 41 -5.21 5.26 6.16
N GLY A 42 -4.04 5.62 6.63
CA GLY A 42 -3.79 6.94 7.21
C GLY A 42 -3.82 8.06 6.20
N GLU A 43 -3.53 9.25 6.66
CA GLU A 43 -3.54 10.45 5.84
C GLU A 43 -2.42 10.42 4.80
N GLY A 44 -2.72 10.82 3.57
CA GLY A 44 -1.69 10.98 2.53
C GLY A 44 -1.04 9.70 2.08
N VAL A 45 -1.68 8.56 2.27
CA VAL A 45 -1.15 7.26 1.85
C VAL A 45 -1.41 7.05 0.36
N HIS A 46 -0.40 6.58 -0.35
CA HIS A 46 -0.56 6.16 -1.75
C HIS A 46 -0.63 4.65 -1.82
N VAL A 47 -1.73 4.13 -2.36
CA VAL A 47 -1.88 2.70 -2.63
C VAL A 47 -1.91 2.53 -4.14
N GLY A 48 -0.87 1.94 -4.70
CA GLY A 48 -0.66 1.85 -6.14
C GLY A 48 -1.59 0.87 -6.83
N ILE A 49 -1.47 0.85 -8.16
CA ILE A 49 -2.30 0.02 -9.02
C ILE A 49 -2.17 -1.46 -8.61
N GLY A 50 -3.31 -2.11 -8.40
CA GLY A 50 -3.35 -3.55 -8.12
C GLY A 50 -2.74 -4.00 -6.81
N VAL A 51 -2.36 -3.09 -5.93
CA VAL A 51 -1.82 -3.43 -4.61
C VAL A 51 -2.88 -4.21 -3.82
N ILE A 52 -2.45 -5.24 -3.10
CA ILE A 52 -3.34 -6.08 -2.30
C ILE A 52 -3.00 -5.87 -0.82
N ILE A 53 -4.01 -5.53 -0.04
CA ILE A 53 -3.88 -5.34 1.40
C ILE A 53 -4.89 -6.26 2.07
N GLY A 54 -4.39 -7.13 2.93
CA GLY A 54 -5.24 -8.09 3.65
C GLY A 54 -6.10 -7.42 4.72
N ASP A 55 -6.60 -8.23 5.65
CA ASP A 55 -7.48 -7.75 6.71
C ASP A 55 -6.68 -7.22 7.89
N ASN A 56 -7.28 -6.30 8.64
CA ASN A 56 -6.73 -5.77 9.90
C ASN A 56 -5.36 -5.11 9.75
N CYS A 57 -5.09 -4.54 8.60
CA CYS A 57 -3.83 -3.84 8.35
C CYS A 57 -3.94 -2.38 8.77
N LYS A 58 -2.83 -1.83 9.26
CA LYS A 58 -2.75 -0.40 9.58
C LYS A 58 -1.58 0.18 8.81
N ILE A 59 -1.88 1.12 7.93
CA ILE A 59 -0.89 1.80 7.12
C ILE A 59 -0.90 3.26 7.55
N GLN A 60 0.18 3.68 8.18
CA GLN A 60 0.26 5.00 8.79
C GLN A 60 0.52 6.09 7.76
N ASN A 61 0.42 7.33 8.20
CA ASN A 61 0.42 8.51 7.34
C ASN A 61 1.61 8.57 6.38
N HIS A 62 1.33 9.00 5.17
CA HIS A 62 2.32 9.29 4.13
C HIS A 62 3.13 8.10 3.65
N SER A 63 2.67 6.88 3.91
CA SER A 63 3.30 5.69 3.35
C SER A 63 2.98 5.55 1.87
N LEU A 64 3.93 5.03 1.09
CA LEU A 64 3.79 4.88 -0.35
C LEU A 64 3.93 3.41 -0.72
N LEU A 65 2.84 2.81 -1.18
CA LEU A 65 2.81 1.41 -1.60
C LEU A 65 2.61 1.38 -3.11
N TYR A 66 3.68 1.12 -3.82
CA TYR A 66 3.63 1.13 -5.29
C TYR A 66 3.15 -0.20 -5.85
N GLU A 67 2.84 -0.21 -7.14
CA GLU A 67 2.40 -1.42 -7.84
C GLU A 67 3.37 -2.58 -7.57
N GLY A 68 2.82 -3.76 -7.29
CA GLY A 68 3.61 -4.96 -7.00
C GLY A 68 3.70 -5.31 -5.53
N VAL A 69 3.15 -4.47 -4.66
CA VAL A 69 3.18 -4.71 -3.20
C VAL A 69 1.97 -5.52 -2.77
N THR A 70 2.19 -6.50 -1.91
CA THR A 70 1.13 -7.27 -1.25
C THR A 70 1.39 -7.29 0.25
N LEU A 71 0.36 -6.95 1.02
CA LEU A 71 0.35 -7.09 2.46
C LEU A 71 -0.61 -8.23 2.83
N GLU A 72 -0.12 -9.20 3.58
CA GLU A 72 -0.99 -10.21 4.17
C GLU A 72 -1.74 -9.59 5.35
N ASP A 73 -2.47 -10.41 6.11
CA ASP A 73 -3.29 -9.90 7.20
C ASP A 73 -2.44 -9.38 8.37
N ASN A 74 -3.00 -8.45 9.12
CA ASN A 74 -2.42 -7.96 10.39
C ASN A 74 -1.05 -7.29 10.23
N VAL A 75 -0.79 -6.66 9.10
CA VAL A 75 0.46 -5.96 8.84
C VAL A 75 0.35 -4.51 9.32
N PHE A 76 1.38 -4.05 10.02
CA PHE A 76 1.50 -2.66 10.45
C PHE A 76 2.64 -1.99 9.70
N LEU A 77 2.36 -0.89 9.02
CA LEU A 77 3.39 -0.04 8.40
C LEU A 77 3.43 1.29 9.12
N GLY A 78 4.57 1.62 9.70
CA GLY A 78 4.77 2.90 10.37
C GLY A 78 4.69 4.07 9.37
N PRO A 79 4.56 5.30 9.88
CA PRO A 79 4.44 6.45 8.99
C PRO A 79 5.65 6.60 8.09
N ASN A 80 5.40 7.07 6.88
CA ASN A 80 6.43 7.32 5.89
C ASN A 80 7.22 6.07 5.51
N THR A 81 6.56 4.91 5.45
CA THR A 81 7.15 3.69 4.92
C THR A 81 7.07 3.76 3.39
N ILE A 82 8.20 3.60 2.72
CA ILE A 82 8.30 3.74 1.28
C ILE A 82 8.67 2.40 0.66
N THR A 83 7.89 1.95 -0.31
CA THR A 83 8.25 0.79 -1.12
C THR A 83 8.73 1.24 -2.48
N THR A 84 9.35 0.32 -3.23
CA THR A 84 9.77 0.58 -4.60
C THR A 84 9.30 -0.57 -5.48
N ASN A 85 9.43 -0.42 -6.80
CA ASN A 85 9.11 -1.52 -7.71
C ASN A 85 10.06 -1.61 -8.90
N ASP A 86 11.04 -0.71 -8.97
CA ASP A 86 12.05 -0.70 -10.03
C ASP A 86 13.42 -0.85 -9.36
N ILE A 87 14.12 -1.93 -9.68
CA ILE A 87 15.40 -2.24 -9.03
C ILE A 87 16.53 -1.36 -9.56
N TYR A 88 16.38 -0.79 -10.76
CA TYR A 88 17.36 0.11 -11.36
C TYR A 88 16.69 1.37 -11.91
N PRO A 89 16.18 2.22 -11.02
CA PRO A 89 15.43 3.40 -11.46
C PRO A 89 16.34 4.42 -12.17
N LYS A 90 15.82 5.02 -13.21
CA LYS A 90 16.50 6.11 -13.90
C LYS A 90 15.48 7.05 -14.50
N ALA A 91 15.88 8.32 -14.58
CA ALA A 91 14.98 9.35 -15.11
C ALA A 91 14.91 9.34 -16.64
N LYS A 92 16.02 8.97 -17.29
CA LYS A 92 16.11 9.04 -18.75
C LYS A 92 15.66 7.73 -19.39
N GLY A 93 14.88 7.83 -20.45
CA GLY A 93 14.38 6.68 -21.19
C GLY A 93 12.99 6.27 -20.71
N GLU A 94 12.44 5.27 -21.37
CA GLU A 94 11.12 4.75 -21.00
C GLU A 94 11.25 3.68 -19.93
N TRP A 95 10.30 3.70 -18.99
CA TRP A 95 10.22 2.66 -18.00
C TRP A 95 9.75 1.36 -18.65
N THR A 96 10.39 0.25 -18.30
CA THR A 96 9.99 -1.08 -18.76
C THR A 96 9.78 -2.00 -17.57
N ARG A 97 9.08 -3.10 -17.79
CA ARG A 97 8.87 -4.07 -16.71
C ARG A 97 10.08 -4.99 -16.46
N GLU A 98 11.14 -4.80 -17.23
CA GLU A 98 12.34 -5.64 -17.09
C GLU A 98 12.90 -5.62 -15.66
N ASN A 99 12.87 -4.46 -15.01
CA ASN A 99 13.40 -4.30 -13.65
C ASN A 99 12.32 -4.26 -12.60
N PHE A 100 11.08 -4.57 -12.96
CA PHE A 100 9.96 -4.57 -12.03
C PHE A 100 10.06 -5.77 -11.09
N LYS A 101 9.96 -5.52 -9.79
CA LYS A 101 9.98 -6.55 -8.77
C LYS A 101 8.84 -6.32 -7.79
N THR A 102 8.28 -7.42 -7.30
CA THR A 102 7.20 -7.38 -6.31
C THR A 102 7.78 -7.40 -4.90
N THR A 103 6.96 -7.04 -3.94
CA THR A 103 7.35 -7.03 -2.52
C THR A 103 6.21 -7.63 -1.71
N LEU A 104 6.55 -8.52 -0.78
CA LEU A 104 5.57 -9.20 0.06
C LEU A 104 5.83 -8.93 1.54
N PHE A 105 4.79 -8.47 2.24
CA PHE A 105 4.80 -8.31 3.69
C PHE A 105 3.95 -9.42 4.28
N LYS A 106 4.58 -10.36 4.97
CA LYS A 106 3.86 -11.52 5.52
C LYS A 106 3.07 -11.17 6.76
N GLU A 107 2.12 -12.03 7.07
CA GLU A 107 1.17 -11.82 8.16
C GLU A 107 1.85 -11.40 9.45
N GLY A 108 1.31 -10.36 10.07
CA GLY A 108 1.72 -9.92 11.39
C GLY A 108 3.01 -9.12 11.44
N CYS A 109 3.67 -8.88 10.32
CA CYS A 109 4.91 -8.10 10.38
C CYS A 109 4.62 -6.63 10.70
N ALA A 110 5.61 -5.98 11.29
CA ALA A 110 5.50 -4.55 11.64
C ALA A 110 6.76 -3.83 11.18
N ILE A 111 6.55 -2.70 10.51
CA ILE A 111 7.64 -1.90 9.94
C ILE A 111 7.69 -0.56 10.68
N GLY A 112 8.88 -0.19 11.13
CA GLY A 112 9.09 1.09 11.82
C GLY A 112 8.96 2.28 10.89
N ALA A 113 8.79 3.46 11.49
CA ALA A 113 8.65 4.70 10.74
C ALA A 113 9.88 4.98 9.88
N ASN A 114 9.66 5.66 8.76
CA ASN A 114 10.71 6.09 7.83
C ASN A 114 11.51 4.95 7.22
N SER A 115 10.93 3.77 7.13
CA SER A 115 11.62 2.63 6.51
C SER A 115 11.48 2.67 5.00
N THR A 116 12.53 2.26 4.31
CA THR A 116 12.50 2.09 2.86
C THR A 116 12.68 0.62 2.56
N ILE A 117 11.73 0.04 1.83
CA ILE A 117 11.75 -1.38 1.50
C ILE A 117 12.03 -1.51 0.00
N LEU A 118 13.18 -2.04 -0.33
CA LEU A 118 13.52 -2.25 -1.73
C LEU A 118 12.71 -3.40 -2.31
N CYS A 119 12.35 -3.27 -3.57
CA CYS A 119 11.55 -4.28 -4.26
C CYS A 119 12.30 -5.61 -4.36
N GLY A 120 11.54 -6.68 -4.50
CA GLY A 120 12.10 -8.02 -4.50
C GLY A 120 12.27 -8.60 -3.11
N THR A 121 11.86 -7.87 -2.06
CA THR A 121 12.04 -8.28 -0.67
C THR A 121 10.79 -8.96 -0.14
N THR A 122 10.97 -9.95 0.72
CA THR A 122 9.89 -10.55 1.49
C THR A 122 10.18 -10.27 2.96
N ILE A 123 9.25 -9.57 3.61
CA ILE A 123 9.36 -9.30 5.05
C ILE A 123 8.62 -10.42 5.78
N GLY A 124 9.33 -11.14 6.64
CA GLY A 124 8.76 -12.24 7.41
C GLY A 124 7.87 -11.76 8.55
N LYS A 125 7.24 -12.73 9.17
CA LYS A 125 6.35 -12.47 10.31
C LYS A 125 7.08 -11.82 11.47
#